data_3c2dc5583aab54625540ad71ad50aa22
#
_entry.id   3c2dc5583aab54625540ad71ad50aa22
#
_cell.length_a   1.000
_cell.length_b   1.000
_cell.length_c   1.000
_cell.angle_alpha   90.00
_cell.angle_beta   90.00
_cell.angle_gamma   90.00
#
_symmetry.space_group_name_H-M   'P 1'
#
loop_
_entity.id
_entity.type
_entity.pdbx_description
1 polymer ?
#
loop_
_entity_poly.entity_id
_entity_poly.type
_entity_poly.pdbx_seq_one_letter_code
_entity_poly.pdbx_strand_id
1 'polypeptide(L)'
;MDRIHLVECPRDALQGWPHQVSTEDKVAYYRALLDVGFDTIDVGSFVSTKAVPSMANTAKVLTVIEDEGMLPKKGTRILVIAANERGATAASKFETIDDIGFPLSLSETFQQRNTGASIEEAFSRLDNIQNICLNNSKRLVVYLSMGFGNPYGEAWHPEMLTKFSDRLQRDLNVEVIALSDTVGTAVDHVVEDAFSAVITEL
;
A
#
# COMPACT_ATOMS: atom_id res chain seq x y z
N MET A 1 -19.33 4.38 -17.64
CA MET A 1 -17.97 4.78 -17.24
C MET A 1 -17.85 4.49 -15.76
N ASP A 2 -16.91 3.66 -15.41
CA ASP A 2 -16.64 3.38 -14.01
C ASP A 2 -16.09 4.64 -13.36
N ARG A 3 -16.47 4.85 -12.12
CA ARG A 3 -16.06 6.04 -11.36
C ARG A 3 -14.56 5.95 -11.05
N ILE A 4 -13.84 7.06 -11.23
CA ILE A 4 -12.46 7.18 -10.74
C ILE A 4 -12.48 7.25 -9.21
N HIS A 5 -11.65 6.43 -8.57
CA HIS A 5 -11.46 6.43 -7.14
C HIS A 5 -10.21 7.24 -6.78
N LEU A 6 -10.35 8.18 -5.84
CA LEU A 6 -9.25 9.00 -5.37
C LEU A 6 -8.67 8.43 -4.08
N VAL A 7 -7.39 8.12 -4.11
CA VAL A 7 -6.62 7.65 -2.93
C VAL A 7 -5.71 8.77 -2.46
N GLU A 8 -5.90 9.21 -1.22
CA GLU A 8 -5.01 10.17 -0.57
C GLU A 8 -3.93 9.41 0.23
N CYS A 9 -2.67 9.82 0.09
CA CYS A 9 -1.52 9.11 0.64
C CYS A 9 -0.71 9.95 1.65
N PRO A 10 -1.29 10.45 2.75
CA PRO A 10 -0.58 11.23 3.75
C PRO A 10 0.58 10.44 4.39
N ARG A 11 0.46 9.13 4.52
CA ARG A 11 1.54 8.27 5.02
C ARG A 11 2.80 8.42 4.17
N ASP A 12 2.67 8.39 2.85
CA ASP A 12 3.82 8.45 1.94
C ASP A 12 4.51 9.80 2.02
N ALA A 13 3.74 10.88 1.99
CA ALA A 13 4.25 12.24 2.14
C ALA A 13 4.98 12.43 3.49
N LEU A 14 4.42 11.94 4.58
CA LEU A 14 5.00 12.04 5.92
C LEU A 14 6.21 11.10 6.11
N GLN A 15 6.31 10.02 5.35
CA GLN A 15 7.43 9.08 5.45
C GLN A 15 8.76 9.73 5.02
N GLY A 16 8.72 10.56 3.98
CA GLY A 16 9.85 11.32 3.48
C GLY A 16 10.09 12.66 4.19
N TRP A 17 9.20 13.07 5.12
CA TRP A 17 9.33 14.34 5.82
C TRP A 17 10.51 14.33 6.81
N PRO A 18 11.39 15.35 6.82
CA PRO A 18 12.61 15.32 7.63
C PRO A 18 12.38 15.50 9.14
N HIS A 19 11.16 15.90 9.53
CA HIS A 19 10.81 16.14 10.93
C HIS A 19 9.83 15.09 11.43
N GLN A 20 9.99 14.69 12.69
CA GLN A 20 9.01 13.86 13.38
C GLN A 20 7.70 14.64 13.56
N VAL A 21 6.60 14.05 13.10
CA VAL A 21 5.26 14.60 13.31
C VAL A 21 4.64 13.95 14.53
N SER A 22 4.13 14.75 15.46
CA SER A 22 3.52 14.26 16.69
C SER A 22 2.27 13.42 16.42
N THR A 23 1.81 12.66 17.41
CA THR A 23 0.55 11.92 17.31
C THR A 23 -0.62 12.90 17.17
N GLU A 24 -0.59 13.98 17.91
CA GLU A 24 -1.62 15.02 17.94
C GLU A 24 -1.76 15.72 16.58
N ASP A 25 -0.61 16.08 15.96
CA ASP A 25 -0.61 16.71 14.64
C ASP A 25 -1.12 15.76 13.56
N LYS A 26 -0.73 14.46 13.61
CA LYS A 26 -1.26 13.45 12.68
C LYS A 26 -2.76 13.25 12.85
N VAL A 27 -3.25 13.16 14.08
CA VAL A 27 -4.69 13.04 14.36
C VAL A 27 -5.45 14.25 13.83
N ALA A 28 -4.95 15.47 14.07
CA ALA A 28 -5.55 16.70 13.55
C ALA A 28 -5.58 16.71 12.01
N TYR A 29 -4.49 16.29 11.37
CA TYR A 29 -4.39 16.20 9.92
C TYR A 29 -5.35 15.15 9.35
N TYR A 30 -5.39 13.96 9.93
CA TYR A 30 -6.28 12.88 9.46
C TYR A 30 -7.76 13.23 9.69
N ARG A 31 -8.09 13.91 10.78
CA ARG A 31 -9.44 14.43 11.00
C ARG A 31 -9.88 15.31 9.83
N ALA A 32 -9.02 16.23 9.38
CA ALA A 32 -9.33 17.08 8.24
C ALA A 32 -9.50 16.27 6.94
N LEU A 33 -8.66 15.23 6.71
CA LEU A 33 -8.78 14.38 5.52
C LEU A 33 -10.03 13.50 5.53
N LEU A 34 -10.43 12.98 6.71
CA LEU A 34 -11.65 12.18 6.85
C LEU A 34 -12.91 12.96 6.46
N ASP A 35 -12.88 14.29 6.62
CA ASP A 35 -13.98 15.19 6.24
C ASP A 35 -14.01 15.52 4.74
N VAL A 36 -12.94 15.27 3.97
CA VAL A 36 -12.91 15.56 2.53
C VAL A 36 -13.77 14.59 1.74
N GLY A 37 -13.72 13.29 2.08
CA GLY A 37 -14.48 12.24 1.40
C GLY A 37 -13.70 11.60 0.24
N PHE A 38 -12.41 11.38 0.40
CA PHE A 38 -11.62 10.50 -0.47
C PHE A 38 -12.19 9.08 -0.48
N ASP A 39 -11.95 8.33 -1.55
CA ASP A 39 -12.39 6.93 -1.60
C ASP A 39 -11.52 6.03 -0.70
N THR A 40 -10.23 6.34 -0.58
CA THR A 40 -9.30 5.66 0.35
C THR A 40 -8.30 6.68 0.91
N ILE A 41 -7.88 6.49 2.15
CA ILE A 41 -6.82 7.28 2.80
C ILE A 41 -5.77 6.31 3.36
N ASP A 42 -4.51 6.41 2.88
CA ASP A 42 -3.35 5.69 3.41
C ASP A 42 -2.77 6.44 4.61
N VAL A 43 -3.16 6.03 5.81
CA VAL A 43 -2.91 6.77 7.05
C VAL A 43 -1.64 6.36 7.80
N GLY A 44 -1.00 5.25 7.43
CA GLY A 44 0.16 4.81 8.20
C GLY A 44 0.74 3.46 7.80
N SER A 45 1.68 2.96 8.61
CA SER A 45 2.25 1.65 8.35
C SER A 45 2.59 0.89 9.62
N PHE A 46 2.52 -0.44 9.52
CA PHE A 46 2.93 -1.41 10.52
C PHE A 46 4.24 -2.11 10.10
N VAL A 47 5.19 -1.31 9.64
CA VAL A 47 6.54 -1.76 9.30
C VAL A 47 7.50 -1.57 10.48
N SER A 48 8.76 -1.99 10.33
CA SER A 48 9.79 -1.78 11.36
C SER A 48 9.96 -0.29 11.68
N THR A 49 9.76 0.09 12.93
CA THR A 49 9.97 1.47 13.42
C THR A 49 11.42 1.92 13.29
N LYS A 50 12.37 0.97 13.19
CA LYS A 50 13.77 1.27 12.90
C LYS A 50 13.96 1.66 11.43
N ALA A 51 13.22 1.03 10.52
CA ALA A 51 13.29 1.33 9.09
C ALA A 51 12.52 2.61 8.75
N VAL A 52 11.35 2.83 9.37
CA VAL A 52 10.48 3.99 9.14
C VAL A 52 10.08 4.63 10.47
N PRO A 53 10.98 5.41 11.09
CA PRO A 53 10.72 6.04 12.40
C PRO A 53 9.52 6.99 12.39
N SER A 54 9.28 7.68 11.26
CA SER A 54 8.16 8.61 11.11
C SER A 54 6.79 7.94 11.28
N MET A 55 6.68 6.61 11.09
CA MET A 55 5.46 5.83 11.24
C MET A 55 5.37 5.07 12.57
N ALA A 56 6.30 5.27 13.50
CA ALA A 56 6.34 4.54 14.77
C ALA A 56 5.09 4.75 15.65
N ASN A 57 4.37 5.85 15.46
CA ASN A 57 3.17 6.19 16.22
C ASN A 57 1.85 5.81 15.49
N THR A 58 1.88 5.07 14.38
CA THR A 58 0.67 4.68 13.62
C THR A 58 -0.40 4.05 14.50
N ALA A 59 -0.03 3.05 15.33
CA ALA A 59 -0.98 2.40 16.24
C ALA A 59 -1.62 3.38 17.23
N LYS A 60 -0.83 4.30 17.80
CA LYS A 60 -1.34 5.35 18.69
C LYS A 60 -2.34 6.27 18.00
N VAL A 61 -2.03 6.70 16.78
CA VAL A 61 -2.91 7.56 15.98
C VAL A 61 -4.24 6.87 15.72
N LEU A 62 -4.19 5.60 15.29
CA LEU A 62 -5.40 4.81 15.05
C LEU A 62 -6.23 4.60 16.33
N THR A 63 -5.58 4.32 17.47
CA THR A 63 -6.28 4.21 18.77
C THR A 63 -7.03 5.51 19.08
N VAL A 64 -6.41 6.68 18.91
CA VAL A 64 -7.11 7.96 19.14
C VAL A 64 -8.28 8.15 18.19
N ILE A 65 -8.12 7.78 16.92
CA ILE A 65 -9.19 7.84 15.91
C ILE A 65 -10.37 6.98 16.33
N GLU A 66 -10.13 5.75 16.81
CA GLU A 66 -11.16 4.83 17.28
C GLU A 66 -11.82 5.33 18.58
N ASP A 67 -11.02 5.72 19.58
CA ASP A 67 -11.50 6.18 20.89
C ASP A 67 -12.35 7.47 20.79
N GLU A 68 -12.01 8.36 19.87
CA GLU A 68 -12.78 9.59 19.62
C GLU A 68 -13.95 9.38 18.66
N GLY A 69 -14.14 8.17 18.14
CA GLY A 69 -15.21 7.85 17.18
C GLY A 69 -15.11 8.66 15.89
N MET A 70 -13.89 8.97 15.44
CA MET A 70 -13.64 9.69 14.20
C MET A 70 -13.88 8.75 13.01
N LEU A 71 -15.12 8.71 12.56
CA LEU A 71 -15.50 7.92 11.42
C LEU A 71 -15.25 8.68 10.11
N PRO A 72 -14.69 8.02 9.09
CA PRO A 72 -14.59 8.60 7.76
C PRO A 72 -15.98 8.88 7.19
N LYS A 73 -16.07 9.82 6.26
CA LYS A 73 -17.30 9.98 5.48
C LYS A 73 -17.69 8.67 4.83
N LYS A 74 -18.98 8.45 4.69
CA LYS A 74 -19.52 7.19 4.15
C LYS A 74 -18.86 6.82 2.84
N GLY A 75 -18.25 5.64 2.82
CA GLY A 75 -17.60 5.07 1.64
C GLY A 75 -16.08 5.28 1.58
N THR A 76 -15.50 6.13 2.43
CA THR A 76 -14.03 6.25 2.54
C THR A 76 -13.46 5.04 3.26
N ARG A 77 -12.43 4.43 2.69
CA ARG A 77 -11.70 3.29 3.26
C ARG A 77 -10.40 3.76 3.91
N ILE A 78 -10.01 3.12 4.98
CA ILE A 78 -8.73 3.38 5.66
C ILE A 78 -7.74 2.28 5.30
N LEU A 79 -6.60 2.69 4.75
CA LEU A 79 -5.51 1.82 4.33
C LEU A 79 -4.27 2.07 5.20
N VAL A 80 -3.56 0.99 5.50
CA VAL A 80 -2.22 1.03 6.10
C VAL A 80 -1.29 0.04 5.42
N ILE A 81 0.02 0.32 5.44
CA ILE A 81 1.03 -0.56 4.83
C ILE A 81 1.56 -1.56 5.85
N ALA A 82 1.67 -2.82 5.43
CA ALA A 82 2.38 -3.88 6.15
C ALA A 82 3.27 -4.66 5.19
N ALA A 83 4.52 -4.91 5.58
CA ALA A 83 5.50 -5.61 4.73
C ALA A 83 5.79 -7.06 5.19
N ASN A 84 5.04 -7.55 6.17
CA ASN A 84 5.16 -8.92 6.70
C ASN A 84 3.91 -9.29 7.51
N GLU A 85 3.79 -10.58 7.87
CA GLU A 85 2.66 -11.16 8.60
C GLU A 85 2.47 -10.52 9.98
N ARG A 86 3.56 -10.18 10.68
CA ARG A 86 3.50 -9.51 11.99
C ARG A 86 2.83 -8.14 11.88
N GLY A 87 3.21 -7.37 10.86
CA GLY A 87 2.61 -6.07 10.57
C GLY A 87 1.14 -6.19 10.20
N ALA A 88 0.80 -7.14 9.31
CA ALA A 88 -0.58 -7.41 8.91
C ALA A 88 -1.45 -7.84 10.09
N THR A 89 -0.95 -8.74 10.96
CA THR A 89 -1.64 -9.17 12.18
C THR A 89 -1.85 -8.02 13.17
N ALA A 90 -0.89 -7.09 13.26
CA ALA A 90 -1.04 -5.93 14.14
C ALA A 90 -2.07 -4.94 13.57
N ALA A 91 -2.04 -4.70 12.26
CA ALA A 91 -2.99 -3.84 11.56
C ALA A 91 -4.42 -4.41 11.62
N SER A 92 -4.60 -5.73 11.45
CA SER A 92 -5.91 -6.35 11.40
C SER A 92 -6.73 -6.25 12.70
N LYS A 93 -6.10 -5.87 13.81
CA LYS A 93 -6.77 -5.66 15.11
C LYS A 93 -7.56 -4.35 15.19
N PHE A 94 -7.31 -3.40 14.32
CA PHE A 94 -8.02 -2.13 14.29
C PHE A 94 -9.28 -2.27 13.43
N GLU A 95 -10.44 -1.93 14.01
CA GLU A 95 -11.71 -1.99 13.30
C GLU A 95 -11.77 -0.95 12.18
N THR A 96 -11.18 0.20 12.40
CA THR A 96 -11.12 1.32 11.46
C THR A 96 -10.37 1.01 10.18
N ILE A 97 -9.44 0.05 10.18
CA ILE A 97 -8.69 -0.33 8.98
C ILE A 97 -9.56 -1.20 8.09
N ASP A 98 -9.72 -0.81 6.83
CA ASP A 98 -10.39 -1.58 5.78
C ASP A 98 -9.40 -2.35 4.91
N ASP A 99 -8.26 -1.72 4.60
CA ASP A 99 -7.29 -2.20 3.61
C ASP A 99 -5.89 -2.34 4.21
N ILE A 100 -5.22 -3.43 3.87
CA ILE A 100 -3.81 -3.64 4.20
C ILE A 100 -3.01 -3.66 2.89
N GLY A 101 -2.12 -2.69 2.73
CA GLY A 101 -1.26 -2.55 1.57
C GLY A 101 0.06 -3.31 1.74
N PHE A 102 0.47 -4.06 0.72
CA PHE A 102 1.76 -4.74 0.69
C PHE A 102 2.61 -4.26 -0.49
N PRO A 103 3.88 -3.84 -0.26
CA PRO A 103 4.80 -3.45 -1.32
C PRO A 103 5.50 -4.68 -1.92
N LEU A 104 5.08 -5.08 -3.11
CA LEU A 104 5.74 -6.08 -3.94
C LEU A 104 6.49 -5.36 -5.07
N SER A 105 7.72 -5.75 -5.37
CA SER A 105 8.50 -5.10 -6.43
C SER A 105 8.67 -5.97 -7.66
N LEU A 106 8.72 -5.32 -8.83
CA LEU A 106 9.15 -5.95 -10.08
C LEU A 106 10.69 -6.06 -10.17
N SER A 107 11.42 -5.33 -9.33
CA SER A 107 12.88 -5.34 -9.23
C SER A 107 13.32 -6.23 -8.07
N GLU A 108 14.11 -7.26 -8.33
CA GLU A 108 14.66 -8.15 -7.31
C GLU A 108 15.59 -7.38 -6.36
N THR A 109 16.40 -6.48 -6.91
CA THR A 109 17.30 -5.63 -6.12
C THR A 109 16.53 -4.74 -5.15
N PHE A 110 15.43 -4.11 -5.62
CA PHE A 110 14.60 -3.28 -4.74
C PHE A 110 13.85 -4.12 -3.72
N GLN A 111 13.28 -5.24 -4.12
CA GLN A 111 12.56 -6.15 -3.23
C GLN A 111 13.45 -6.56 -2.05
N GLN A 112 14.68 -7.00 -2.34
CA GLN A 112 15.66 -7.38 -1.32
C GLN A 112 16.04 -6.21 -0.40
N ARG A 113 16.24 -5.02 -0.94
CA ARG A 113 16.60 -3.83 -0.16
C ARG A 113 15.45 -3.31 0.70
N ASN A 114 14.23 -3.36 0.18
CA ASN A 114 13.05 -2.79 0.83
C ASN A 114 12.47 -3.69 1.92
N THR A 115 12.40 -5.00 1.67
CA THR A 115 11.71 -5.95 2.57
C THR A 115 12.60 -7.06 3.10
N GLY A 116 13.87 -7.13 2.66
CA GLY A 116 14.81 -8.19 3.02
C GLY A 116 14.37 -9.58 2.52
N ALA A 117 13.69 -9.64 1.37
CA ALA A 117 13.18 -10.86 0.78
C ALA A 117 13.38 -10.85 -0.73
N SER A 118 13.49 -12.02 -1.35
CA SER A 118 13.36 -12.17 -2.79
C SER A 118 11.89 -11.95 -3.23
N ILE A 119 11.67 -11.81 -4.53
CA ILE A 119 10.31 -11.71 -5.09
C ILE A 119 9.50 -12.98 -4.75
N GLU A 120 10.10 -14.17 -4.87
CA GLU A 120 9.40 -15.42 -4.55
C GLU A 120 9.07 -15.55 -3.06
N GLU A 121 9.96 -15.13 -2.18
CA GLU A 121 9.67 -15.07 -0.74
C GLU A 121 8.57 -14.03 -0.44
N ALA A 122 8.52 -12.93 -1.18
CA ALA A 122 7.47 -11.93 -1.04
C ALA A 122 6.10 -12.50 -1.46
N PHE A 123 6.01 -13.29 -2.52
CA PHE A 123 4.78 -14.01 -2.88
C PHE A 123 4.34 -15.00 -1.80
N SER A 124 5.28 -15.74 -1.20
CA SER A 124 4.96 -16.65 -0.08
C SER A 124 4.44 -15.89 1.15
N ARG A 125 4.99 -14.70 1.44
CA ARG A 125 4.48 -13.82 2.50
C ARG A 125 3.08 -13.25 2.17
N LEU A 126 2.85 -12.92 0.89
CA LEU A 126 1.56 -12.42 0.43
C LEU A 126 0.43 -13.43 0.65
N ASP A 127 0.68 -14.72 0.42
CA ASP A 127 -0.30 -15.79 0.70
C ASP A 127 -0.72 -15.79 2.18
N ASN A 128 0.25 -15.73 3.09
CA ASN A 128 -0.02 -15.65 4.52
C ASN A 128 -0.78 -14.36 4.90
N ILE A 129 -0.39 -13.22 4.31
CA ILE A 129 -1.04 -11.93 4.58
C ILE A 129 -2.46 -11.91 4.03
N GLN A 130 -2.72 -12.48 2.85
CA GLN A 130 -4.07 -12.62 2.29
C GLN A 130 -4.97 -13.42 3.24
N ASN A 131 -4.46 -14.53 3.77
CA ASN A 131 -5.20 -15.31 4.76
C ASN A 131 -5.50 -14.50 6.05
N ILE A 132 -4.56 -13.67 6.52
CA ILE A 132 -4.79 -12.77 7.66
C ILE A 132 -5.89 -11.76 7.29
N CYS A 133 -5.83 -11.16 6.12
CA CYS A 133 -6.84 -10.20 5.65
C CYS A 133 -8.23 -10.83 5.60
N LEU A 134 -8.37 -11.96 4.95
CA LEU A 134 -9.65 -12.67 4.81
C LEU A 134 -10.26 -13.05 6.16
N ASN A 135 -9.44 -13.57 7.09
CA ASN A 135 -9.89 -13.97 8.42
C ASN A 135 -10.32 -12.80 9.32
N ASN A 136 -9.93 -11.57 8.97
CA ASN A 136 -10.25 -10.35 9.73
C ASN A 136 -11.12 -9.37 8.95
N SER A 137 -11.75 -9.80 7.85
CA SER A 137 -12.61 -8.96 6.99
C SER A 137 -11.88 -7.69 6.48
N LYS A 138 -10.59 -7.82 6.19
CA LYS A 138 -9.78 -6.78 5.55
C LYS A 138 -9.53 -7.14 4.09
N ARG A 139 -9.27 -6.14 3.26
CA ARG A 139 -8.90 -6.34 1.86
C ARG A 139 -7.39 -6.13 1.69
N LEU A 140 -6.73 -7.03 0.95
CA LEU A 140 -5.34 -6.88 0.57
C LEU A 140 -5.25 -5.97 -0.68
N VAL A 141 -4.38 -4.97 -0.61
CA VAL A 141 -3.97 -4.12 -1.74
C VAL A 141 -2.49 -4.39 -2.01
N VAL A 142 -2.13 -4.74 -3.24
CA VAL A 142 -0.73 -4.97 -3.59
C VAL A 142 -0.20 -3.84 -4.46
N TYR A 143 0.85 -3.18 -3.99
CA TYR A 143 1.56 -2.15 -4.73
C TYR A 143 2.69 -2.79 -5.53
N LEU A 144 2.62 -2.73 -6.86
CA LEU A 144 3.71 -3.15 -7.75
C LEU A 144 4.74 -2.03 -7.86
N SER A 145 5.69 -2.03 -6.92
CA SER A 145 6.80 -1.07 -6.89
C SER A 145 7.74 -1.29 -8.08
N MET A 146 8.41 -0.23 -8.52
CA MET A 146 9.18 -0.21 -9.77
C MET A 146 8.32 -0.56 -11.00
N GLY A 147 7.04 -0.21 -10.93
CA GLY A 147 6.05 -0.52 -11.95
C GLY A 147 6.27 0.18 -13.30
N PHE A 148 7.11 1.20 -13.33
CA PHE A 148 7.41 2.00 -14.53
C PHE A 148 8.91 2.07 -14.83
N GLY A 149 9.69 1.12 -14.31
CA GLY A 149 11.12 1.05 -14.46
C GLY A 149 11.87 1.10 -13.13
N ASN A 150 13.19 0.88 -13.18
CA ASN A 150 14.03 0.83 -11.99
C ASN A 150 15.40 1.49 -12.25
N PRO A 151 16.08 2.02 -11.21
CA PRO A 151 17.38 2.66 -11.32
C PRO A 151 18.56 1.67 -11.25
N TYR A 152 18.29 0.36 -11.20
CA TYR A 152 19.32 -0.68 -10.99
C TYR A 152 19.84 -1.30 -12.29
N GLY A 153 19.30 -0.88 -13.45
CA GLY A 153 19.64 -1.47 -14.74
C GLY A 153 19.06 -2.87 -14.97
N GLU A 154 18.10 -3.29 -14.15
CA GLU A 154 17.34 -4.51 -14.38
C GLU A 154 16.35 -4.30 -15.53
N ALA A 155 16.12 -5.35 -16.31
CA ALA A 155 15.16 -5.30 -17.40
C ALA A 155 13.77 -4.96 -16.88
N TRP A 156 13.07 -4.08 -17.60
CA TRP A 156 11.67 -3.74 -17.35
C TRP A 156 10.89 -3.78 -18.66
N HIS A 157 9.70 -4.34 -18.61
CA HIS A 157 8.77 -4.38 -19.74
C HIS A 157 7.33 -4.47 -19.22
N PRO A 158 6.33 -3.85 -19.87
CA PRO A 158 4.91 -3.91 -19.46
C PRO A 158 4.38 -5.34 -19.20
N GLU A 159 4.83 -6.33 -19.96
CA GLU A 159 4.48 -7.75 -19.74
C GLU A 159 4.84 -8.28 -18.33
N MET A 160 5.79 -7.66 -17.64
CA MET A 160 6.11 -8.03 -16.26
C MET A 160 4.96 -7.66 -15.34
N LEU A 161 4.35 -6.49 -15.54
CA LEU A 161 3.15 -6.06 -14.81
C LEU A 161 2.02 -7.05 -15.01
N THR A 162 1.75 -7.44 -16.26
CA THR A 162 0.72 -8.42 -16.59
C THR A 162 0.95 -9.76 -15.88
N LYS A 163 2.17 -10.30 -15.94
CA LYS A 163 2.54 -11.57 -15.29
C LYS A 163 2.36 -11.53 -13.77
N PHE A 164 2.79 -10.43 -13.14
CA PHE A 164 2.64 -10.26 -11.68
C PHE A 164 1.17 -10.10 -11.30
N SER A 165 0.43 -9.29 -12.04
CA SER A 165 -1.00 -9.06 -11.80
C SER A 165 -1.81 -10.34 -11.97
N ASP A 166 -1.57 -11.10 -13.02
CA ASP A 166 -2.19 -12.40 -13.27
C ASP A 166 -1.91 -13.39 -12.12
N ARG A 167 -0.65 -13.50 -11.68
CA ARG A 167 -0.27 -14.34 -10.55
C ARG A 167 -0.95 -13.91 -9.25
N LEU A 168 -1.00 -12.61 -8.97
CA LEU A 168 -1.68 -12.07 -7.78
C LEU A 168 -3.18 -12.36 -7.79
N GLN A 169 -3.81 -12.24 -8.95
CA GLN A 169 -5.24 -12.47 -9.08
C GLN A 169 -5.57 -13.97 -9.01
N ARG A 170 -4.90 -14.81 -9.81
CA ARG A 170 -5.21 -16.24 -9.90
C ARG A 170 -4.83 -17.01 -8.66
N ASP A 171 -3.62 -16.78 -8.12
CA ASP A 171 -3.08 -17.59 -7.02
C ASP A 171 -3.55 -17.09 -5.66
N LEU A 172 -3.76 -15.76 -5.51
CA LEU A 172 -4.03 -15.13 -4.24
C LEU A 172 -5.37 -14.39 -4.18
N ASN A 173 -6.11 -14.31 -5.29
CA ASN A 173 -7.39 -13.59 -5.38
C ASN A 173 -7.28 -12.13 -4.88
N VAL A 174 -6.21 -11.45 -5.26
CA VAL A 174 -6.00 -10.04 -4.93
C VAL A 174 -6.92 -9.18 -5.80
N GLU A 175 -7.79 -8.39 -5.15
CA GLU A 175 -8.78 -7.55 -5.85
C GLU A 175 -8.22 -6.21 -6.32
N VAL A 176 -7.23 -5.65 -5.62
CA VAL A 176 -6.67 -4.33 -5.91
C VAL A 176 -5.17 -4.40 -6.09
N ILE A 177 -4.72 -4.06 -7.28
CA ILE A 177 -3.31 -3.99 -7.67
C ILE A 177 -3.01 -2.55 -8.08
N ALA A 178 -2.05 -1.92 -7.40
CA ALA A 178 -1.66 -0.54 -7.64
C ALA A 178 -0.29 -0.49 -8.33
N LEU A 179 -0.23 0.06 -9.54
CA LEU A 179 1.04 0.30 -10.23
C LEU A 179 1.72 1.53 -9.62
N SER A 180 2.97 1.38 -9.16
CA SER A 180 3.66 2.44 -8.43
C SER A 180 4.90 2.93 -9.18
N ASP A 181 4.92 4.23 -9.49
CA ASP A 181 6.14 4.92 -9.95
C ASP A 181 7.01 5.27 -8.74
N THR A 182 7.73 4.28 -8.24
CA THR A 182 8.49 4.36 -6.99
C THR A 182 9.62 5.39 -7.02
N VAL A 183 10.12 5.73 -8.20
CA VAL A 183 11.28 6.62 -8.38
C VAL A 183 10.94 7.89 -9.18
N GLY A 184 9.69 8.08 -9.59
CA GLY A 184 9.21 9.28 -10.25
C GLY A 184 9.81 9.47 -11.65
N THR A 185 9.94 8.38 -12.42
CA THR A 185 10.57 8.41 -13.75
C THR A 185 9.61 8.05 -14.90
N ALA A 186 8.36 7.74 -14.57
CA ALA A 186 7.37 7.43 -15.58
C ALA A 186 7.11 8.62 -16.50
N VAL A 187 6.98 8.33 -17.79
CA VAL A 187 6.56 9.29 -18.81
C VAL A 187 5.27 8.81 -19.47
N ASP A 188 4.52 9.70 -20.09
CA ASP A 188 3.17 9.47 -20.55
C ASP A 188 2.99 8.15 -21.32
N HIS A 189 3.82 7.88 -22.32
CA HIS A 189 3.72 6.66 -23.12
C HIS A 189 4.01 5.38 -22.31
N VAL A 190 4.91 5.43 -21.33
CA VAL A 190 5.21 4.29 -20.45
C VAL A 190 4.02 3.99 -19.53
N VAL A 191 3.33 5.02 -19.04
CA VAL A 191 2.11 4.87 -18.26
C VAL A 191 1.00 4.26 -19.11
N GLU A 192 0.81 4.77 -20.33
CA GLU A 192 -0.20 4.27 -21.28
C GLU A 192 0.04 2.81 -21.64
N ASP A 193 1.28 2.43 -21.96
CA ASP A 193 1.67 1.06 -22.29
C ASP A 193 1.45 0.10 -21.09
N ALA A 194 1.84 0.53 -19.89
CA ALA A 194 1.69 -0.26 -18.67
C ALA A 194 0.22 -0.55 -18.36
N PHE A 195 -0.64 0.47 -18.36
CA PHE A 195 -2.05 0.29 -18.07
C PHE A 195 -2.77 -0.47 -19.20
N SER A 196 -2.43 -0.20 -20.46
CA SER A 196 -2.99 -0.92 -21.60
C SER A 196 -2.68 -2.41 -21.55
N ALA A 197 -1.43 -2.77 -21.18
CA ALA A 197 -1.03 -4.17 -21.02
C ALA A 197 -1.83 -4.87 -19.91
N VAL A 198 -1.97 -4.24 -18.76
CA VAL A 198 -2.68 -4.86 -17.61
C VAL A 198 -4.18 -4.96 -17.87
N ILE A 199 -4.84 -3.91 -18.38
CA ILE A 199 -6.29 -3.90 -18.62
C ILE A 199 -6.73 -4.87 -19.73
N THR A 200 -5.87 -5.12 -20.72
CA THR A 200 -6.20 -6.01 -21.84
C THR A 200 -6.17 -7.49 -21.43
N GLU A 201 -5.34 -7.85 -20.45
CA GLU A 201 -5.10 -9.24 -20.06
C GLU A 201 -5.91 -9.69 -18.82
N LEU A 202 -6.42 -8.76 -18.03
CA LEU A 202 -7.23 -9.03 -16.84
C LEU A 202 -8.72 -8.77 -17.09
#